data_31bbf661a118dbb80c26c6b86b97fcfe
#
_entry.id   31bbf661a118dbb80c26c6b86b97fcfe
#
_cell.length_a   1.000
_cell.length_b   1.000
_cell.length_c   1.000
_cell.angle_alpha   90.00
_cell.angle_beta   90.00
_cell.angle_gamma   90.00
#
_symmetry.space_group_name_H-M   'P 1'
#
loop_
_entity.id
_entity.type
_entity.pdbx_description
1 polymer ?
#
loop_
_entity_poly.entity_id
_entity_poly.type
_entity_poly.pdbx_seq_one_letter_code
_entity_poly.pdbx_strand_id
1 'polypeptide(L)'
;MSQPQPNTALRTARLKRRMSQDDLARAVRDAGARTGEPNACNKRTVQKWESGVVTTPRGTYIRALEFALGEPIENLGFVPADEKYGLDRETAMTIEATRAPDPKTAEGPLTGIWLSRYEYVSSGRGGETFSDEHYVMLIQHGANIQVRSLSESNRSSLIMDLTQNGAVITGTWSERTNPSGYYQGSVYHGAIQFLLDPTGHRMRGQWVGYGRDFDLNTGPWTLELVSSDTSKEAIERFNRPSGSAGTTDDARAE
;
A
#
# COMPACT_ATOMS: atom_id res chain seq x y z
N MET A 1 6.39 14.90 -30.31
CA MET A 1 6.64 13.57 -29.69
C MET A 1 8.08 13.58 -29.19
N SER A 2 8.28 13.55 -27.86
CA SER A 2 9.62 13.51 -27.29
C SER A 2 10.29 12.18 -27.63
N GLN A 3 11.57 12.19 -28.02
CA GLN A 3 12.33 10.96 -28.26
C GLN A 3 12.50 10.18 -26.94
N PRO A 4 12.45 8.84 -26.99
CA PRO A 4 12.66 8.01 -25.79
C PRO A 4 14.06 8.26 -25.23
N GLN A 5 14.14 8.54 -23.93
CA GLN A 5 15.40 8.74 -23.22
C GLN A 5 16.03 7.38 -22.88
N PRO A 6 17.29 7.11 -23.26
CA PRO A 6 17.94 5.84 -22.94
C PRO A 6 18.05 5.60 -21.44
N ASN A 7 17.73 4.40 -20.99
CA ASN A 7 17.92 3.97 -19.60
C ASN A 7 19.38 3.61 -19.35
N THR A 8 20.17 4.61 -18.99
CA THR A 8 21.60 4.46 -18.70
C THR A 8 21.86 3.74 -17.38
N ALA A 9 20.94 3.82 -16.41
CA ALA A 9 21.09 3.16 -15.12
C ALA A 9 21.03 1.63 -15.26
N LEU A 10 20.04 1.08 -15.95
CA LEU A 10 19.96 -0.36 -16.25
C LEU A 10 21.21 -0.84 -17.00
N ARG A 11 21.60 -0.09 -18.03
CA ARG A 11 22.80 -0.42 -18.82
C ARG A 11 24.05 -0.47 -17.94
N THR A 12 24.23 0.50 -17.03
CA THR A 12 25.34 0.56 -16.10
C THR A 12 25.33 -0.61 -15.12
N ALA A 13 24.17 -0.94 -14.54
CA ALA A 13 24.02 -2.07 -13.63
C ALA A 13 24.38 -3.40 -14.30
N ARG A 14 23.94 -3.60 -15.54
CA ARG A 14 24.31 -4.78 -16.35
C ARG A 14 25.81 -4.85 -16.62
N LEU A 15 26.42 -3.74 -17.05
CA LEU A 15 27.86 -3.69 -17.40
C LEU A 15 28.75 -3.87 -16.17
N LYS A 16 28.37 -3.36 -15.00
CA LYS A 16 29.06 -3.62 -13.73
C LYS A 16 29.17 -5.12 -13.44
N ARG A 17 28.16 -5.90 -13.83
CA ARG A 17 28.13 -7.37 -13.69
C ARG A 17 28.78 -8.11 -14.88
N ARG A 18 29.38 -7.37 -15.82
CA ARG A 18 30.02 -7.92 -17.04
C ARG A 18 29.06 -8.77 -17.89
N MET A 19 27.77 -8.45 -17.87
CA MET A 19 26.74 -9.16 -18.63
C MET A 19 26.53 -8.53 -19.99
N SER A 20 26.38 -9.37 -21.02
CA SER A 20 25.77 -8.95 -22.29
C SER A 20 24.25 -8.78 -22.12
N GLN A 21 23.58 -8.20 -23.12
CA GLN A 21 22.12 -8.10 -23.10
C GLN A 21 21.44 -9.49 -23.12
N ASP A 22 22.08 -10.47 -23.76
CA ASP A 22 21.60 -11.86 -23.76
C ASP A 22 21.78 -12.52 -22.39
N ASP A 23 22.90 -12.24 -21.71
CA ASP A 23 23.14 -12.74 -20.35
C ASP A 23 22.15 -12.17 -19.35
N LEU A 24 21.84 -10.86 -19.42
CA LEU A 24 20.82 -10.28 -18.59
C LEU A 24 19.44 -10.89 -18.88
N ALA A 25 19.11 -11.08 -20.15
CA ALA A 25 17.83 -11.72 -20.52
C ALA A 25 17.70 -13.14 -19.95
N ARG A 26 18.79 -13.90 -19.95
CA ARG A 26 18.87 -15.25 -19.35
C ARG A 26 18.69 -15.16 -17.83
N ALA A 27 19.45 -14.29 -17.16
CA ALA A 27 19.39 -14.10 -15.73
C ALA A 27 17.97 -13.71 -15.25
N VAL A 28 17.27 -12.85 -16.00
CA VAL A 28 15.89 -12.47 -15.72
C VAL A 28 14.92 -13.65 -15.87
N ARG A 29 15.09 -14.52 -16.88
CA ARG A 29 14.27 -15.73 -17.00
C ARG A 29 14.53 -16.70 -15.85
N ASP A 30 15.81 -16.93 -15.52
CA ASP A 30 16.22 -17.82 -14.44
C ASP A 30 15.72 -17.32 -13.07
N ALA A 31 15.76 -16.01 -12.87
CA ALA A 31 15.18 -15.35 -11.69
C ALA A 31 13.66 -15.57 -11.62
N GLY A 32 12.94 -15.34 -12.71
CA GLY A 32 11.51 -15.56 -12.77
C GLY A 32 11.11 -17.03 -12.50
N ALA A 33 11.87 -17.98 -13.03
CA ALA A 33 11.65 -19.40 -12.74
C ALA A 33 11.86 -19.73 -11.24
N ARG A 34 12.87 -19.12 -10.60
CA ARG A 34 13.16 -19.31 -9.17
C ARG A 34 12.13 -18.67 -8.25
N THR A 35 11.57 -17.54 -8.65
CA THR A 35 10.55 -16.81 -7.87
C THR A 35 9.12 -17.30 -8.14
N GLY A 36 8.94 -18.37 -8.93
CA GLY A 36 7.63 -18.89 -9.29
C GLY A 36 6.88 -18.06 -10.33
N GLU A 37 7.55 -17.10 -10.97
CA GLU A 37 6.98 -16.22 -11.99
C GLU A 37 7.76 -16.36 -13.31
N PRO A 38 7.62 -17.46 -14.04
CA PRO A 38 8.31 -17.68 -15.30
C PRO A 38 7.96 -16.58 -16.31
N ASN A 39 8.97 -16.09 -17.01
CA ASN A 39 8.83 -15.02 -17.99
C ASN A 39 9.57 -15.33 -19.29
N ALA A 40 9.22 -14.62 -20.37
CA ALA A 40 9.80 -14.78 -21.71
C ALA A 40 10.79 -13.67 -22.05
N CYS A 41 11.58 -13.19 -21.07
CA CYS A 41 12.60 -12.16 -21.31
C CYS A 41 13.59 -12.62 -22.37
N ASN A 42 13.90 -11.75 -23.33
CA ASN A 42 14.86 -11.99 -24.39
C ASN A 42 15.69 -10.72 -24.64
N LYS A 43 16.74 -10.83 -25.46
CA LYS A 43 17.61 -9.70 -25.83
C LYS A 43 16.81 -8.48 -26.28
N ARG A 44 15.80 -8.66 -27.13
CA ARG A 44 14.97 -7.56 -27.65
C ARG A 44 14.19 -6.85 -26.53
N THR A 45 13.80 -7.59 -25.49
CA THR A 45 13.16 -7.02 -24.29
C THR A 45 14.14 -6.11 -23.56
N VAL A 46 15.37 -6.58 -23.31
CA VAL A 46 16.43 -5.79 -22.67
C VAL A 46 16.79 -4.55 -23.51
N GLN A 47 16.87 -4.69 -24.83
CA GLN A 47 17.12 -3.55 -25.74
C GLN A 47 16.03 -2.48 -25.64
N LYS A 48 14.75 -2.87 -25.56
CA LYS A 48 13.64 -1.92 -25.38
C LYS A 48 13.71 -1.20 -24.04
N TRP A 49 14.16 -1.87 -23.00
CA TRP A 49 14.37 -1.25 -21.69
C TRP A 49 15.55 -0.26 -21.72
N GLU A 50 16.70 -0.66 -22.25
CA GLU A 50 17.89 0.20 -22.33
C GLU A 50 17.73 1.37 -23.30
N SER A 51 16.93 1.23 -24.34
CA SER A 51 16.61 2.34 -25.26
C SER A 51 15.56 3.31 -24.74
N GLY A 52 14.93 3.01 -23.59
CA GLY A 52 13.87 3.85 -23.02
C GLY A 52 12.51 3.74 -23.74
N VAL A 53 12.38 2.83 -24.72
CA VAL A 53 11.08 2.56 -25.38
C VAL A 53 10.07 1.97 -24.39
N VAL A 54 10.56 1.22 -23.41
CA VAL A 54 9.76 0.72 -22.28
C VAL A 54 10.34 1.33 -21.02
N THR A 55 9.63 2.25 -20.44
CA THR A 55 10.01 2.98 -19.21
C THR A 55 9.52 2.30 -17.94
N THR A 56 8.52 1.43 -18.04
CA THR A 56 7.96 0.68 -16.90
C THR A 56 7.80 -0.79 -17.32
N PRO A 57 8.61 -1.70 -16.79
CA PRO A 57 8.45 -3.14 -17.02
C PRO A 57 7.15 -3.65 -16.34
N ARG A 58 6.61 -4.77 -16.82
CA ARG A 58 5.50 -5.44 -16.13
C ARG A 58 5.98 -6.01 -14.80
N GLY A 59 5.06 -6.18 -13.83
CA GLY A 59 5.38 -6.63 -12.47
C GLY A 59 6.23 -7.90 -12.40
N THR A 60 5.97 -8.90 -13.25
CA THR A 60 6.75 -10.14 -13.33
C THR A 60 8.21 -9.91 -13.72
N TYR A 61 8.50 -8.86 -14.49
CA TYR A 61 9.87 -8.49 -14.85
C TYR A 61 10.55 -7.64 -13.78
N ILE A 62 9.80 -6.87 -13.01
CA ILE A 62 10.36 -6.02 -11.94
C ILE A 62 11.08 -6.89 -10.92
N ARG A 63 10.38 -7.84 -10.29
CA ARG A 63 10.96 -8.76 -9.31
C ARG A 63 12.12 -9.59 -9.87
N ALA A 64 11.98 -10.04 -11.12
CA ALA A 64 13.02 -10.81 -11.78
C ALA A 64 14.28 -9.97 -12.06
N LEU A 65 14.13 -8.68 -12.41
CA LEU A 65 15.25 -7.74 -12.61
C LEU A 65 15.97 -7.44 -11.29
N GLU A 66 15.21 -7.16 -10.23
CA GLU A 66 15.76 -6.92 -8.90
C GLU A 66 16.54 -8.12 -8.39
N PHE A 67 16.00 -9.33 -8.56
CA PHE A 67 16.69 -10.57 -8.19
C PHE A 67 17.95 -10.79 -9.04
N ALA A 68 17.88 -10.60 -10.37
CA ALA A 68 18.99 -10.83 -11.29
C ALA A 68 20.13 -9.81 -11.11
N LEU A 69 19.79 -8.57 -10.78
CA LEU A 69 20.74 -7.48 -10.63
C LEU A 69 21.07 -7.15 -9.17
N GLY A 70 20.31 -7.67 -8.19
CA GLY A 70 20.50 -7.38 -6.76
C GLY A 70 20.40 -5.89 -6.43
N GLU A 71 19.62 -5.14 -7.18
CA GLU A 71 19.37 -3.72 -7.00
C GLU A 71 17.86 -3.45 -7.12
N PRO A 72 17.29 -2.57 -6.29
CA PRO A 72 15.88 -2.21 -6.38
C PRO A 72 15.58 -1.51 -7.72
N ILE A 73 14.35 -1.65 -8.21
CA ILE A 73 13.94 -1.22 -9.54
C ILE A 73 14.13 0.29 -9.77
N GLU A 74 13.98 1.08 -8.70
CA GLU A 74 14.18 2.53 -8.72
C GLU A 74 15.63 2.90 -9.11
N ASN A 75 16.61 2.11 -8.66
CA ASN A 75 18.02 2.30 -8.99
C ASN A 75 18.36 1.85 -10.41
N LEU A 76 17.47 1.10 -11.05
CA LEU A 76 17.63 0.64 -12.43
C LEU A 76 17.07 1.62 -13.47
N GLY A 77 16.66 2.82 -13.04
CA GLY A 77 16.23 3.91 -13.93
C GLY A 77 14.92 3.66 -14.64
N PHE A 78 14.07 2.81 -14.08
CA PHE A 78 12.70 2.67 -14.51
C PHE A 78 11.81 3.65 -13.75
N VAL A 79 10.86 4.22 -14.47
CA VAL A 79 9.83 5.04 -13.85
C VAL A 79 8.85 4.10 -13.16
N PRO A 80 8.61 4.22 -11.85
CA PRO A 80 7.56 3.48 -11.18
C PRO A 80 6.22 3.65 -11.91
N ALA A 81 5.36 2.63 -11.85
CA ALA A 81 4.07 2.70 -12.55
C ALA A 81 3.25 3.95 -12.13
N ASP A 82 3.49 4.44 -10.93
CA ASP A 82 2.85 5.58 -10.30
C ASP A 82 3.32 6.94 -10.88
N GLU A 83 4.57 7.03 -11.38
CA GLU A 83 5.10 8.27 -12.00
C GLU A 83 4.64 8.50 -13.44
N LYS A 84 4.00 7.54 -14.09
CA LYS A 84 3.51 7.70 -15.47
C LYS A 84 2.42 8.77 -15.60
N TYR A 85 1.94 9.27 -14.48
CA TYR A 85 0.94 10.34 -14.40
C TYR A 85 1.50 11.70 -13.94
N GLY A 86 2.83 11.87 -13.89
CA GLY A 86 3.47 13.20 -13.81
C GLY A 86 3.24 13.97 -12.51
N LEU A 87 3.10 13.27 -11.40
CA LEU A 87 2.93 13.89 -10.09
C LEU A 87 4.19 13.65 -9.25
N ASP A 88 4.84 14.74 -8.81
CA ASP A 88 5.92 14.68 -7.81
C ASP A 88 5.44 13.91 -6.57
N ARG A 89 6.30 13.09 -6.00
CA ARG A 89 6.01 12.21 -4.85
C ARG A 89 5.38 12.96 -3.67
N GLU A 90 5.78 14.20 -3.48
CA GLU A 90 5.25 15.10 -2.43
C GLU A 90 3.87 15.65 -2.81
N THR A 91 3.66 15.98 -4.08
CA THR A 91 2.38 16.45 -4.62
C THR A 91 1.39 15.30 -4.77
N ALA A 92 1.84 14.07 -5.11
CA ALA A 92 0.99 12.88 -5.18
C ALA A 92 0.45 12.51 -3.80
N MET A 93 1.27 12.56 -2.74
CA MET A 93 0.79 12.35 -1.37
C MET A 93 -0.22 13.41 -0.91
N THR A 94 -0.04 14.68 -1.34
CA THR A 94 -0.94 15.77 -0.98
C THR A 94 -2.22 15.77 -1.82
N ILE A 95 -2.12 15.44 -3.12
CA ILE A 95 -3.30 15.41 -4.03
C ILE A 95 -4.14 14.13 -3.81
N GLU A 96 -3.52 12.98 -3.52
CA GLU A 96 -4.27 11.77 -3.16
C GLU A 96 -4.97 11.89 -1.81
N ALA A 97 -4.37 12.60 -0.85
CA ALA A 97 -5.02 12.93 0.42
C ALA A 97 -6.18 13.93 0.26
N THR A 98 -6.17 14.74 -0.83
CA THR A 98 -7.18 15.78 -1.06
C THR A 98 -8.23 15.38 -2.10
N ARG A 99 -7.97 14.37 -2.92
CA ARG A 99 -8.94 13.87 -3.89
C ARG A 99 -9.78 12.79 -3.22
N ALA A 100 -10.87 13.20 -2.60
CA ALA A 100 -11.95 12.29 -2.29
C ALA A 100 -12.33 11.55 -3.59
N PRO A 101 -12.45 10.20 -3.56
CA PRO A 101 -12.89 9.44 -4.73
C PRO A 101 -14.24 10.01 -5.19
N ASP A 102 -14.39 10.20 -6.49
CA ASP A 102 -15.68 10.62 -7.04
C ASP A 102 -16.73 9.58 -6.61
N PRO A 103 -17.76 9.94 -5.85
CA PRO A 103 -18.76 9.00 -5.35
C PRO A 103 -19.46 8.22 -6.45
N LYS A 104 -19.35 8.67 -7.71
CA LYS A 104 -19.91 7.98 -8.88
C LYS A 104 -19.05 6.83 -9.40
N THR A 105 -17.78 6.68 -8.95
CA THR A 105 -16.88 5.59 -9.33
C THR A 105 -16.71 4.53 -8.24
N ALA A 106 -17.31 4.70 -7.07
CA ALA A 106 -17.30 3.75 -5.99
C ALA A 106 -18.24 2.57 -6.31
N GLU A 107 -17.69 1.50 -6.86
CA GLU A 107 -18.43 0.27 -7.19
C GLU A 107 -18.19 -0.78 -6.12
N GLY A 108 -19.10 -0.93 -5.19
CA GLY A 108 -19.09 -2.06 -4.25
C GLY A 108 -19.68 -1.75 -2.89
N PRO A 109 -20.31 -2.75 -2.26
CA PRO A 109 -21.09 -2.59 -1.04
C PRO A 109 -20.24 -2.22 0.19
N LEU A 110 -18.91 -2.40 0.13
CA LEU A 110 -18.03 -2.13 1.26
C LEU A 110 -17.44 -0.71 1.23
N THR A 111 -17.67 0.06 0.14
CA THR A 111 -17.18 1.45 0.06
C THR A 111 -17.80 2.30 1.15
N GLY A 112 -16.95 3.02 1.91
CA GLY A 112 -17.40 3.84 3.02
C GLY A 112 -16.29 4.22 3.99
N ILE A 113 -16.69 4.87 5.07
CA ILE A 113 -15.82 5.22 6.19
C ILE A 113 -15.98 4.14 7.27
N TRP A 114 -14.85 3.60 7.71
CA TRP A 114 -14.78 2.50 8.66
C TRP A 114 -13.96 2.91 9.88
N LEU A 115 -14.31 2.40 11.04
CA LEU A 115 -13.50 2.48 12.25
C LEU A 115 -12.57 1.27 12.29
N SER A 116 -11.28 1.51 12.22
CA SER A 116 -10.22 0.53 12.27
C SER A 116 -9.69 0.42 13.70
N ARG A 117 -9.63 -0.80 14.26
CA ARG A 117 -9.05 -1.09 15.58
C ARG A 117 -8.10 -2.27 15.45
N TYR A 118 -6.92 -2.17 16.02
CA TYR A 118 -5.94 -3.25 16.04
C TYR A 118 -5.15 -3.25 17.33
N GLU A 119 -4.60 -4.43 17.66
CA GLU A 119 -3.71 -4.61 18.79
C GLU A 119 -2.33 -5.04 18.29
N TYR A 120 -1.29 -4.60 18.99
CA TYR A 120 0.09 -4.96 18.71
C TYR A 120 0.91 -5.08 19.99
N VAL A 121 1.91 -5.97 19.94
CA VAL A 121 2.90 -6.10 21.02
C VAL A 121 4.06 -5.18 20.73
N SER A 122 4.45 -4.33 21.67
CA SER A 122 5.60 -3.46 21.54
C SER A 122 6.83 -4.07 22.23
N SER A 123 7.73 -4.66 21.46
CA SER A 123 9.01 -5.19 21.97
C SER A 123 9.86 -4.10 22.62
N GLY A 124 9.83 -2.88 22.09
CA GLY A 124 10.54 -1.72 22.64
C GLY A 124 9.97 -1.16 23.95
N ARG A 125 8.77 -1.63 24.36
CA ARG A 125 8.09 -1.24 25.62
C ARG A 125 7.85 -2.46 26.52
N GLY A 126 8.84 -3.35 26.61
CA GLY A 126 8.77 -4.49 27.53
C GLY A 126 7.85 -5.63 27.11
N GLY A 127 7.38 -5.69 25.87
CA GLY A 127 6.46 -6.72 25.40
C GLY A 127 4.99 -6.46 25.79
N GLU A 128 4.65 -5.24 26.17
CA GLU A 128 3.26 -4.87 26.48
C GLU A 128 2.39 -4.82 25.21
N THR A 129 1.12 -5.16 25.37
CA THR A 129 0.12 -5.06 24.30
C THR A 129 -0.51 -3.67 24.30
N PHE A 130 -0.56 -3.07 23.14
CA PHE A 130 -1.19 -1.78 22.89
C PHE A 130 -2.32 -1.96 21.88
N SER A 131 -3.33 -1.11 21.96
CA SER A 131 -4.37 -0.99 20.95
C SER A 131 -4.35 0.40 20.34
N ASP A 132 -4.67 0.49 19.06
CA ASP A 132 -4.88 1.77 18.38
C ASP A 132 -6.18 1.72 17.58
N GLU A 133 -6.76 2.91 17.39
CA GLU A 133 -8.01 3.04 16.65
C GLU A 133 -8.01 4.35 15.84
N HIS A 134 -8.48 4.27 14.60
CA HIS A 134 -8.62 5.43 13.73
C HIS A 134 -9.63 5.18 12.61
N TYR A 135 -10.13 6.27 12.03
CA TYR A 135 -11.01 6.18 10.88
C TYR A 135 -10.23 5.97 9.58
N VAL A 136 -10.77 5.11 8.74
CA VAL A 136 -10.21 4.79 7.43
C VAL A 136 -11.28 4.94 6.35
N MET A 137 -10.87 5.34 5.16
CA MET A 137 -11.67 5.24 3.94
C MET A 137 -11.41 3.89 3.30
N LEU A 138 -12.45 3.14 3.02
CA LEU A 138 -12.41 1.91 2.25
C LEU A 138 -13.11 2.13 0.92
N ILE A 139 -12.44 1.76 -0.17
CA ILE A 139 -12.96 1.86 -1.54
C ILE A 139 -12.88 0.49 -2.18
N GLN A 140 -14.00 0.01 -2.68
CA GLN A 140 -14.10 -1.29 -3.34
C GLN A 140 -14.36 -1.14 -4.84
N HIS A 141 -13.55 -1.82 -5.65
CA HIS A 141 -13.72 -1.96 -7.09
C HIS A 141 -13.73 -3.46 -7.46
N GLY A 142 -14.92 -4.01 -7.65
CA GLY A 142 -15.08 -5.45 -7.84
C GLY A 142 -14.53 -6.24 -6.65
N ALA A 143 -13.56 -7.13 -6.89
CA ALA A 143 -12.89 -7.88 -5.83
C ALA A 143 -11.78 -7.09 -5.13
N ASN A 144 -11.28 -5.99 -5.68
CA ASN A 144 -10.18 -5.22 -5.12
C ASN A 144 -10.69 -4.18 -4.13
N ILE A 145 -10.02 -4.08 -3.00
CA ILE A 145 -10.36 -3.16 -1.91
C ILE A 145 -9.10 -2.39 -1.53
N GLN A 146 -9.20 -1.07 -1.51
CA GLN A 146 -8.17 -0.20 -0.96
C GLN A 146 -8.66 0.42 0.34
N VAL A 147 -7.79 0.44 1.35
CA VAL A 147 -8.06 1.08 2.63
C VAL A 147 -6.98 2.12 2.88
N ARG A 148 -7.39 3.32 3.29
CA ARG A 148 -6.47 4.41 3.66
C ARG A 148 -6.96 5.11 4.92
N SER A 149 -6.06 5.41 5.85
CA SER A 149 -6.40 6.22 7.01
C SER A 149 -6.83 7.62 6.58
N LEU A 150 -7.78 8.20 7.30
CA LEU A 150 -8.04 9.63 7.22
C LEU A 150 -6.90 10.36 7.95
N SER A 151 -6.30 11.36 7.28
CA SER A 151 -4.99 11.90 7.61
C SER A 151 -4.84 12.47 9.03
N GLU A 152 -5.91 12.91 9.65
CA GLU A 152 -5.87 13.52 10.97
C GLU A 152 -6.40 12.63 12.10
N SER A 153 -6.92 11.43 11.78
CA SER A 153 -7.56 10.59 12.77
C SER A 153 -6.59 10.06 13.84
N ASN A 154 -5.34 9.74 13.50
CA ASN A 154 -4.30 9.39 14.50
C ASN A 154 -2.88 9.84 14.13
N ARG A 155 -2.72 10.64 13.07
CA ARG A 155 -1.43 11.08 12.53
C ARG A 155 -0.49 9.96 12.04
N SER A 156 -0.97 8.72 12.01
CA SER A 156 -0.34 7.60 11.31
C SER A 156 -0.94 7.49 9.91
N SER A 157 -0.17 6.98 8.96
CA SER A 157 -0.65 6.76 7.59
C SER A 157 -0.71 5.26 7.32
N LEU A 158 -1.91 4.71 7.33
CA LEU A 158 -2.19 3.32 6.99
C LEU A 158 -2.67 3.20 5.55
N ILE A 159 -2.16 2.20 4.85
CA ILE A 159 -2.63 1.78 3.52
C ILE A 159 -2.79 0.27 3.55
N MET A 160 -3.89 -0.24 2.99
CA MET A 160 -4.06 -1.67 2.72
C MET A 160 -4.50 -1.88 1.28
N ASP A 161 -3.92 -2.88 0.63
CA ASP A 161 -4.34 -3.40 -0.67
C ASP A 161 -4.85 -4.83 -0.47
N LEU A 162 -6.17 -5.00 -0.65
CA LEU A 162 -6.88 -6.23 -0.29
C LEU A 162 -7.64 -6.78 -1.49
N THR A 163 -7.90 -8.10 -1.44
CA THR A 163 -8.75 -8.79 -2.42
C THR A 163 -9.81 -9.61 -1.69
N GLN A 164 -11.05 -9.46 -2.10
CA GLN A 164 -12.20 -10.20 -1.56
C GLN A 164 -12.46 -11.47 -2.38
N ASN A 165 -12.63 -12.58 -1.65
CA ASN A 165 -13.12 -13.86 -2.21
C ASN A 165 -14.24 -14.40 -1.29
N GLY A 166 -15.47 -14.13 -1.64
CA GLY A 166 -16.62 -14.40 -0.79
C GLY A 166 -16.57 -13.61 0.51
N ALA A 167 -16.63 -14.29 1.65
CA ALA A 167 -16.48 -13.65 2.96
C ALA A 167 -15.01 -13.44 3.39
N VAL A 168 -14.05 -13.98 2.65
CA VAL A 168 -12.62 -13.87 2.98
C VAL A 168 -12.02 -12.68 2.25
N ILE A 169 -11.34 -11.81 2.97
CA ILE A 169 -10.63 -10.64 2.44
C ILE A 169 -9.17 -10.75 2.88
N THR A 170 -8.25 -10.79 1.93
CA THR A 170 -6.81 -10.95 2.20
C THR A 170 -5.99 -9.91 1.46
N GLY A 171 -4.83 -9.57 2.01
CA GLY A 171 -3.90 -8.69 1.32
C GLY A 171 -2.75 -8.24 2.19
N THR A 172 -2.22 -7.09 1.87
CA THR A 172 -1.09 -6.47 2.55
C THR A 172 -1.49 -5.15 3.20
N TRP A 173 -0.75 -4.79 4.23
CA TRP A 173 -0.86 -3.50 4.89
C TRP A 173 0.51 -2.85 5.04
N SER A 174 0.53 -1.54 5.04
CA SER A 174 1.69 -0.72 5.38
C SER A 174 1.23 0.46 6.23
N GLU A 175 1.95 0.72 7.30
CA GLU A 175 1.69 1.85 8.19
C GLU A 175 2.96 2.64 8.46
N ARG A 176 2.89 3.95 8.23
CA ARG A 176 3.86 4.91 8.73
C ARG A 176 3.34 5.47 10.03
N THR A 177 4.02 5.21 11.13
CA THR A 177 3.64 5.67 12.46
C THR A 177 3.76 7.18 12.60
N ASN A 178 3.05 7.75 13.59
CA ASN A 178 3.12 9.18 13.90
C ASN A 178 4.58 9.64 14.10
N PRO A 179 5.06 10.66 13.35
CA PRO A 179 6.43 11.18 13.48
C PRO A 179 6.77 11.72 14.87
N SER A 180 5.76 12.22 15.61
CA SER A 180 5.91 12.71 16.98
C SER A 180 5.66 11.63 18.04
N GLY A 181 5.33 10.40 17.63
CA GLY A 181 5.07 9.27 18.52
C GLY A 181 6.35 8.52 18.89
N TYR A 182 6.19 7.49 19.73
CA TYR A 182 7.30 6.64 20.19
C TYR A 182 8.12 6.04 19.04
N TYR A 183 7.48 5.66 17.94
CA TYR A 183 8.12 5.01 16.80
C TYR A 183 8.65 5.98 15.73
N GLN A 184 8.50 7.30 15.94
CA GLN A 184 9.12 8.38 15.16
C GLN A 184 9.00 8.26 13.64
N GLY A 185 7.81 7.92 13.13
CA GLY A 185 7.56 7.82 11.69
C GLY A 185 8.13 6.54 11.04
N SER A 186 8.46 5.52 11.83
CA SER A 186 8.87 4.21 11.31
C SER A 186 7.77 3.62 10.43
N VAL A 187 8.18 2.88 9.39
CA VAL A 187 7.25 2.19 8.48
C VAL A 187 7.26 0.71 8.79
N TYR A 188 6.07 0.16 8.98
CA TYR A 188 5.82 -1.26 9.19
C TYR A 188 4.99 -1.82 8.04
N HIS A 189 5.14 -3.09 7.76
CA HIS A 189 4.42 -3.80 6.70
C HIS A 189 4.03 -5.19 7.16
N GLY A 190 3.00 -5.73 6.52
CA GLY A 190 2.61 -7.09 6.79
C GLY A 190 1.51 -7.59 5.87
N ALA A 191 1.05 -8.79 6.19
CA ALA A 191 -0.12 -9.39 5.57
C ALA A 191 -1.30 -9.40 6.56
N ILE A 192 -2.51 -9.47 6.01
CA ILE A 192 -3.73 -9.52 6.80
C ILE A 192 -4.77 -10.40 6.13
N GLN A 193 -5.55 -11.09 6.94
CA GLN A 193 -6.76 -11.75 6.52
C GLN A 193 -7.92 -11.32 7.41
N PHE A 194 -9.02 -10.90 6.78
CA PHE A 194 -10.29 -10.63 7.43
C PHE A 194 -11.36 -11.63 7.01
N LEU A 195 -12.34 -11.81 7.89
CA LEU A 195 -13.63 -12.40 7.58
C LEU A 195 -14.68 -11.29 7.68
N LEU A 196 -15.43 -11.13 6.58
CA LEU A 196 -16.58 -10.24 6.49
C LEU A 196 -17.79 -10.91 7.14
N ASP A 197 -18.49 -10.21 8.00
CA ASP A 197 -19.74 -10.71 8.56
C ASP A 197 -20.88 -10.71 7.52
N PRO A 198 -21.94 -11.47 7.74
CA PRO A 198 -23.05 -11.56 6.78
C PRO A 198 -23.80 -10.24 6.54
N THR A 199 -23.67 -9.26 7.44
CA THR A 199 -24.30 -7.94 7.27
C THR A 199 -23.50 -7.02 6.35
N GLY A 200 -22.22 -7.33 6.11
CA GLY A 200 -21.30 -6.49 5.35
C GLY A 200 -20.80 -5.26 6.11
N HIS A 201 -21.09 -5.16 7.41
CA HIS A 201 -20.78 -3.97 8.21
C HIS A 201 -19.61 -4.16 9.18
N ARG A 202 -19.09 -5.39 9.28
CA ARG A 202 -17.96 -5.70 10.16
C ARG A 202 -17.00 -6.68 9.51
N MET A 203 -15.72 -6.42 9.68
CA MET A 203 -14.65 -7.35 9.35
C MET A 203 -13.83 -7.64 10.59
N ARG A 204 -13.46 -8.91 10.80
CA ARG A 204 -12.55 -9.33 11.86
C ARG A 204 -11.45 -10.20 11.28
N GLY A 205 -10.23 -9.97 11.70
CA GLY A 205 -9.10 -10.69 11.18
C GLY A 205 -7.87 -10.67 12.06
N GLN A 206 -6.82 -11.22 11.50
CA GLN A 206 -5.49 -11.27 12.09
C GLN A 206 -4.50 -10.69 11.10
N TRP A 207 -3.62 -9.84 11.59
CA TRP A 207 -2.48 -9.35 10.85
C TRP A 207 -1.21 -10.06 11.27
N VAL A 208 -0.24 -10.09 10.39
CA VAL A 208 1.13 -10.53 10.64
C VAL A 208 2.09 -9.51 10.03
N GLY A 209 3.16 -9.20 10.75
CA GLY A 209 4.19 -8.27 10.29
C GLY A 209 5.50 -8.52 11.01
N TYR A 210 6.54 -7.76 10.66
CA TYR A 210 7.85 -7.88 11.27
C TYR A 210 8.21 -6.61 12.05
N GLY A 211 8.76 -6.81 13.25
CA GLY A 211 9.40 -5.77 14.03
C GLY A 211 10.79 -5.39 13.49
N ARG A 212 11.51 -4.52 14.22
CA ARG A 212 12.84 -4.04 13.82
C ARG A 212 13.89 -5.15 13.68
N ASP A 213 13.80 -6.16 14.50
CA ASP A 213 14.77 -7.27 14.57
C ASP A 213 14.28 -8.51 13.81
N PHE A 214 13.38 -8.32 12.85
CA PHE A 214 12.70 -9.39 12.11
C PHE A 214 11.85 -10.31 12.98
N ASP A 215 11.53 -9.91 14.20
CA ASP A 215 10.59 -10.63 15.06
C ASP A 215 9.22 -10.65 14.43
N LEU A 216 8.61 -11.83 14.38
CA LEU A 216 7.25 -11.98 13.92
C LEU A 216 6.29 -11.39 14.95
N ASN A 217 5.50 -10.42 14.55
CA ASN A 217 4.45 -9.83 15.36
C ASN A 217 3.09 -10.06 14.69
N THR A 218 2.06 -10.28 15.50
CA THR A 218 0.69 -10.54 15.04
C THR A 218 -0.31 -10.05 16.07
N GLY A 219 -1.52 -9.75 15.64
CA GLY A 219 -2.61 -9.34 16.52
C GLY A 219 -3.95 -9.29 15.81
N PRO A 220 -5.04 -9.13 16.56
CA PRO A 220 -6.36 -8.95 16.00
C PRO A 220 -6.48 -7.59 15.32
N TRP A 221 -7.32 -7.55 14.27
CA TRP A 221 -7.70 -6.33 13.58
C TRP A 221 -9.19 -6.37 13.24
N THR A 222 -9.90 -5.28 13.53
CA THR A 222 -11.31 -5.15 13.21
C THR A 222 -11.57 -3.88 12.42
N LEU A 223 -12.51 -3.96 11.49
CA LEU A 223 -13.06 -2.83 10.74
C LEU A 223 -14.58 -2.83 10.95
N GLU A 224 -15.14 -1.69 11.34
CA GLU A 224 -16.58 -1.49 11.53
C GLU A 224 -17.06 -0.33 10.67
N LEU A 225 -18.07 -0.56 9.81
CA LEU A 225 -18.65 0.48 8.96
C LEU A 225 -19.33 1.53 9.83
N VAL A 226 -18.94 2.78 9.69
CA VAL A 226 -19.53 3.91 10.41
C VAL A 226 -20.33 4.84 9.49
N SER A 227 -19.99 4.86 8.19
CA SER A 227 -20.75 5.60 7.19
C SER A 227 -20.51 5.04 5.79
N SER A 228 -21.56 4.81 5.03
CA SER A 228 -21.49 4.54 3.59
C SER A 228 -21.40 5.83 2.76
N ASP A 229 -21.55 7.00 3.38
CA ASP A 229 -21.40 8.30 2.74
C ASP A 229 -19.89 8.64 2.66
N THR A 230 -19.41 8.85 1.44
CA THR A 230 -18.02 9.21 1.13
C THR A 230 -17.91 10.65 0.63
N SER A 231 -18.94 11.47 0.86
CA SER A 231 -18.92 12.89 0.55
C SER A 231 -17.79 13.61 1.31
N LYS A 232 -17.39 14.77 0.81
CA LYS A 232 -16.36 15.58 1.47
C LYS A 232 -16.76 15.94 2.90
N GLU A 233 -18.02 16.24 3.12
CA GLU A 233 -18.60 16.57 4.42
C GLU A 233 -18.53 15.38 5.39
N ALA A 234 -18.82 14.17 4.90
CA ALA A 234 -18.69 12.95 5.68
C ALA A 234 -17.22 12.68 6.05
N ILE A 235 -16.29 12.80 5.07
CA ILE A 235 -14.86 12.63 5.32
C ILE A 235 -14.37 13.65 6.36
N GLU A 236 -14.70 14.92 6.23
CA GLU A 236 -14.30 15.97 7.19
C GLU A 236 -14.82 15.68 8.61
N ARG A 237 -16.04 15.14 8.74
CA ARG A 237 -16.62 14.75 10.03
C ARG A 237 -15.79 13.69 10.75
N PHE A 238 -15.26 12.71 10.03
CA PHE A 238 -14.49 11.60 10.59
C PHE A 238 -12.97 11.81 10.51
N ASN A 239 -12.50 12.86 9.84
CA ASN A 239 -11.07 13.21 9.79
C ASN A 239 -10.63 13.90 11.08
N ARG A 240 -10.77 13.20 12.22
CA ARG A 240 -10.44 13.66 13.57
C ARG A 240 -10.00 12.46 14.42
N PRO A 241 -9.32 12.66 15.55
CA PRO A 241 -8.98 11.57 16.46
C PRO A 241 -10.23 10.81 16.91
N SER A 242 -10.19 9.49 16.86
CA SER A 242 -11.21 8.61 17.43
C SER A 242 -11.26 8.88 18.94
N GLY A 243 -12.44 9.07 19.49
CA GLY A 243 -12.60 9.42 20.91
C GLY A 243 -12.93 10.90 21.21
N SER A 244 -12.80 11.81 20.23
CA SER A 244 -13.42 13.13 20.32
C SER A 244 -14.92 13.07 19.94
N ALA A 245 -15.70 12.21 20.60
CA ALA A 245 -17.16 12.24 20.52
C ALA A 245 -17.60 13.62 21.02
N GLY A 246 -18.22 14.40 20.13
CA GLY A 246 -18.79 15.69 20.49
C GLY A 246 -19.70 15.54 21.68
N THR A 247 -19.35 16.18 22.75
CA THR A 247 -20.30 16.60 23.77
C THR A 247 -21.25 17.53 23.05
N THR A 248 -22.34 17.01 22.51
CA THR A 248 -23.49 17.84 22.19
C THR A 248 -23.99 18.34 23.55
N ASP A 249 -23.71 19.58 23.78
CA ASP A 249 -24.26 20.43 24.81
C ASP A 249 -25.78 20.52 24.52
N ASP A 250 -26.53 19.61 25.09
CA ASP A 250 -27.99 19.67 25.18
C ASP A 250 -28.34 19.82 26.67
N ALA A 251 -27.86 20.93 27.22
CA ALA A 251 -28.32 21.42 28.46
C ALA A 251 -28.88 22.83 28.25
N ARG A 252 -30.13 22.89 27.75
CA ARG A 252 -30.92 24.07 27.96
C ARG A 252 -32.41 23.73 27.92
N ALA A 253 -32.98 23.70 29.07
CA ALA A 253 -34.21 24.39 29.45
C ALA A 253 -34.72 23.79 30.76
N GLU A 254 -34.74 24.65 31.67
CA GLU A 254 -35.51 25.00 32.86
C GLU A 254 -35.35 24.11 34.09
#